data_fe78d6cab754ab83b7761f7b03bd94f3
#
_entry.id   fe78d6cab754ab83b7761f7b03bd94f3
#
_cell.length_a   1.000
_cell.length_b   1.000
_cell.length_c   1.000
_cell.angle_alpha   90.00
_cell.angle_beta   90.00
_cell.angle_gamma   90.00
#
_symmetry.space_group_name_H-M   'P 1'
#
loop_
_entity.id
_entity.type
_entity.pdbx_description
1 polymer ?
#
loop_
_entity_poly.entity_id
_entity_poly.type
_entity_poly.pdbx_seq_one_letter_code
_entity_poly.pdbx_strand_id
1 'polypeptide(L)' 'MAKTYKIEVDCPACALKMEDAAKSVEGITEATVNFMTQKMKVEFAEGVDEKATMEQARKACKKIEDEFEIYL' A
#
# COMPACT_ATOMS: atom_id res chain seq x y z
N MET A 1 8.35 -9.65 7.07
CA MET A 1 9.39 -8.70 6.63
C MET A 1 8.76 -7.44 6.09
N ALA A 2 9.40 -6.31 6.29
CA ALA A 2 8.85 -5.03 5.89
C ALA A 2 9.60 -4.45 4.69
N LYS A 3 8.87 -3.82 3.78
CA LYS A 3 9.44 -3.09 2.65
C LYS A 3 8.80 -1.73 2.54
N THR A 4 9.54 -0.77 2.02
CA THR A 4 9.06 0.59 1.79
C THR A 4 8.95 0.83 0.30
N TYR A 5 7.80 1.36 -0.12
CA TYR A 5 7.53 1.66 -1.52
C TYR A 5 7.24 3.14 -1.68
N LYS A 6 7.69 3.70 -2.78
CA LYS A 6 7.33 5.06 -3.14
C LYS A 6 5.89 5.07 -3.65
N ILE A 7 5.11 6.03 -3.20
CA ILE A 7 3.71 6.15 -3.58
C ILE A 7 3.40 7.57 -4.02
N GLU A 8 2.21 7.75 -4.59
CA GLU A 8 1.71 9.05 -4.94
C GLU A 8 0.29 9.19 -4.42
N VAL A 9 0.06 10.17 -3.57
CA VAL A 9 -1.24 10.44 -2.95
C VAL A 9 -1.37 11.94 -2.69
N ASP A 10 -2.55 12.49 -2.96
CA ASP A 10 -2.76 13.94 -2.98
C ASP A 10 -3.23 14.54 -1.66
N CYS A 11 -3.76 13.76 -0.76
CA CYS A 11 -4.28 14.31 0.50
C CYS A 11 -4.12 13.34 1.66
N PRO A 12 -4.08 13.86 2.91
CA PRO A 12 -3.91 12.98 4.08
C PRO A 12 -5.05 11.97 4.26
N ALA A 13 -6.28 12.38 3.97
CA ALA A 13 -7.42 11.46 4.07
C ALA A 13 -7.31 10.33 3.03
N CYS A 14 -6.81 10.66 1.85
CA CYS A 14 -6.57 9.67 0.80
C CYS A 14 -5.47 8.69 1.23
N ALA A 15 -4.45 9.18 1.93
CA ALA A 15 -3.39 8.32 2.45
C ALA A 15 -3.95 7.28 3.41
N LEU A 16 -4.90 7.65 4.27
CA LEU A 16 -5.55 6.71 5.18
C LEU A 16 -6.35 5.68 4.43
N LYS A 17 -7.04 6.08 3.36
CA LYS A 17 -7.78 5.14 2.52
C LYS A 17 -6.85 4.14 1.84
N MET A 18 -5.72 4.61 1.36
CA MET A 18 -4.70 3.75 0.75
C MET A 18 -4.17 2.73 1.77
N GLU A 19 -3.92 3.18 2.99
CA GLU A 19 -3.47 2.32 4.07
C GLU A 19 -4.49 1.23 4.36
N ASP A 20 -5.77 1.60 4.50
CA ASP A 20 -6.84 0.65 4.76
C ASP A 20 -6.97 -0.37 3.62
N ALA A 21 -6.88 0.10 2.39
CA ALA A 21 -6.95 -0.78 1.22
C ALA A 21 -5.80 -1.79 1.23
N ALA A 22 -4.60 -1.34 1.53
CA ALA A 22 -3.44 -2.22 1.60
C ALA A 22 -3.60 -3.25 2.72
N LYS A 23 -4.09 -2.83 3.87
CA LYS A 23 -4.31 -3.75 5.00
C LYS A 23 -5.34 -4.83 4.70
N SER A 24 -6.26 -4.56 3.79
CA SER A 24 -7.30 -5.53 3.43
C SER A 24 -6.78 -6.63 2.52
N VAL A 25 -5.59 -6.49 1.99
CA VAL A 25 -5.01 -7.48 1.08
C VAL A 25 -4.47 -8.66 1.87
N GLU A 26 -4.85 -9.87 1.45
CA GLU A 26 -4.32 -11.07 2.07
C GLU A 26 -2.82 -11.16 1.84
N GLY A 27 -2.08 -11.46 2.90
CA GLY A 27 -0.63 -11.51 2.86
C GLY A 27 0.05 -10.27 3.41
N ILE A 28 -0.71 -9.20 3.64
CA ILE A 28 -0.18 -8.00 4.29
C ILE A 28 -0.65 -7.99 5.75
N THR A 29 0.31 -7.99 6.67
CA THR A 29 0.01 -7.98 8.10
C THR A 29 -0.08 -6.57 8.66
N GLU A 30 0.64 -5.64 8.05
CA GLU A 30 0.65 -4.25 8.49
C GLU A 30 0.96 -3.35 7.30
N ALA A 31 0.39 -2.16 7.28
CA ALA A 31 0.70 -1.17 6.26
C ALA A 31 0.60 0.23 6.88
N THR A 32 1.59 1.06 6.61
CA THR A 32 1.63 2.44 7.09
C THR A 32 1.96 3.35 5.92
N VAL A 33 1.14 4.36 5.71
CA VAL A 33 1.36 5.35 4.64
C VAL A 33 1.83 6.64 5.28
N ASN A 34 2.94 7.17 4.78
CA ASN A 34 3.45 8.46 5.21
C ASN A 34 3.20 9.47 4.09
N PHE A 35 2.23 10.35 4.31
CA PHE A 35 1.85 11.37 3.34
C PHE A 35 2.98 12.38 3.11
N MET A 36 3.72 12.71 4.14
CA MET A 36 4.77 13.73 4.06
C MET A 36 5.93 13.29 3.18
N THR A 37 6.30 12.02 3.26
CA THR A 37 7.42 11.49 2.46
C THR A 37 6.95 10.78 1.19
N GLN A 38 5.63 10.59 1.03
CA GLN A 38 5.05 9.86 -0.08
C GLN A 38 5.63 8.46 -0.18
N LYS A 39 5.62 7.77 0.96
CA LYS A 39 6.13 6.40 1.05
C LYS A 39 5.17 5.54 1.85
N MET A 40 5.13 4.26 1.52
CA MET A 40 4.33 3.28 2.22
C MET A 40 5.22 2.15 2.71
N LYS A 41 5.16 1.90 4.01
CA LYS A 41 5.84 0.75 4.61
C LYS A 41 4.84 -0.38 4.74
N VAL A 42 5.18 -1.54 4.21
CA VAL A 42 4.31 -2.71 4.22
C VAL A 42 5.03 -3.86 4.90
N GLU A 43 4.33 -4.55 5.80
CA GLU A 43 4.83 -5.77 6.40
C GLU A 43 4.04 -6.94 5.84
N PHE A 44 4.76 -7.97 5.43
CA PHE A 44 4.18 -9.15 4.79
C PHE A 44 4.15 -10.33 5.74
N ALA A 45 3.14 -11.17 5.57
CA ALA A 45 3.08 -12.45 6.27
C ALA A 45 4.22 -13.35 5.78
N GLU A 46 4.62 -14.28 6.63
CA GLU A 46 5.67 -15.21 6.27
C GLU A 46 5.23 -16.13 5.12
N GLY A 47 6.10 -16.31 4.15
CA GLY A 47 5.85 -17.23 3.04
C GLY A 47 5.08 -16.65 1.88
N VAL A 48 4.67 -15.37 1.92
CA VAL A 48 3.94 -14.76 0.81
C VAL A 48 4.91 -14.18 -0.23
N ASP A 49 4.43 -14.10 -1.47
CA ASP A 49 5.17 -13.45 -2.54
C ASP A 49 4.93 -11.94 -2.44
N GLU A 50 5.95 -11.21 -2.06
CA GLU A 50 5.85 -9.76 -1.85
C GLU A 50 5.40 -9.03 -3.11
N LYS A 51 5.96 -9.39 -4.25
CA LYS A 51 5.63 -8.73 -5.51
C LYS A 51 4.15 -8.94 -5.88
N ALA A 52 3.69 -10.18 -5.85
CA ALA A 52 2.31 -10.50 -6.16
C ALA A 52 1.36 -9.83 -5.17
N THR A 53 1.72 -9.83 -3.89
CA THR A 53 0.93 -9.18 -2.85
C THR A 53 0.83 -7.68 -3.08
N MET A 54 1.93 -7.03 -3.46
CA MET A 54 1.92 -5.60 -3.73
C MET A 54 1.13 -5.25 -4.98
N GLU A 55 1.11 -6.11 -5.98
CA GLU A 55 0.25 -5.91 -7.15
C GLU A 55 -1.23 -5.92 -6.76
N GLN A 56 -1.61 -6.80 -5.84
CA GLN A 56 -2.98 -6.83 -5.32
C GLN A 56 -3.29 -5.55 -4.52
N ALA A 57 -2.34 -5.11 -3.71
CA ALA A 57 -2.51 -3.88 -2.94
C ALA A 57 -2.67 -2.67 -3.85
N ARG A 58 -1.88 -2.59 -4.91
CA ARG A 58 -1.98 -1.52 -5.89
C ARG A 58 -3.36 -1.50 -6.54
N LYS A 59 -3.85 -2.66 -6.94
CA LYS A 59 -5.20 -2.79 -7.54
C LYS A 59 -6.27 -2.38 -6.55
N ALA A 60 -6.16 -2.80 -5.30
CA ALA A 60 -7.13 -2.44 -4.27
C ALA A 60 -7.17 -0.93 -4.04
N CYS A 61 -6.02 -0.29 -4.01
CA CYS A 61 -5.93 1.17 -3.86
C CYS A 61 -6.55 1.88 -5.06
N LYS A 62 -6.27 1.42 -6.26
CA LYS A 62 -6.82 2.03 -7.48
C LYS A 62 -8.32 1.87 -7.62
N LYS A 63 -8.91 0.86 -7.00
CA LYS A 63 -10.36 0.71 -6.97
C LYS A 63 -11.03 1.80 -6.15
N ILE A 64 -10.34 2.30 -5.12
CA ILE A 64 -10.84 3.37 -4.27
C ILE A 64 -10.66 4.71 -4.97
N GLU A 65 -9.49 4.92 -5.56
CA GLU A 65 -9.14 6.17 -6.22
C GLU A 65 -8.14 5.89 -7.34
N ASP A 66 -8.50 6.19 -8.59
CA ASP A 66 -7.64 5.94 -9.75
C ASP A 66 -6.31 6.71 -9.67
N GLU A 67 -6.30 7.79 -8.93
CA GLU A 67 -5.12 8.65 -8.80
C GLU A 67 -4.04 8.07 -7.90
N PHE A 68 -4.39 7.06 -7.10
CA PHE A 68 -3.39 6.41 -6.25
C PHE A 68 -2.36 5.67 -7.10
N GLU A 69 -1.10 5.76 -6.70
CA GLU A 69 -0.03 5.05 -7.38
C GLU A 69 0.93 4.45 -6.35
N ILE A 70 1.36 3.25 -6.63
CA ILE A 70 2.40 2.56 -5.86
C ILE A 70 3.47 2.15 -6.85
N TYR A 71 4.67 2.65 -6.66
CA TYR A 71 5.78 2.34 -7.57
C TYR A 71 6.44 1.04 -7.13
N LEU A 72 6.28 0.02 -7.94
CA LEU A 72 6.80 -1.32 -7.67
C LEU A 72 8.12 -1.60 -8.40
#